data_c56537d6ccf0f3738b80619fcd1a214d
#
_entry.id   c56537d6ccf0f3738b80619fcd1a214d
#
_cell.length_a   1.000
_cell.length_b   1.000
_cell.length_c   1.000
_cell.angle_alpha   90.00
_cell.angle_beta   90.00
_cell.angle_gamma   90.00
#
_symmetry.space_group_name_H-M   'P 1'
#
loop_
_entity.id
_entity.type
_entity.pdbx_description
1 polymer ?
#
loop_
_entity_poly.entity_id
_entity_poly.type
_entity_poly.pdbx_seq_one_letter_code
_entity_poly.pdbx_strand_id
1 'polypeptide(L)'
;MSKVISRSRCPKCATSGNDTSGDNLAVYEDGGKYCFACKYVEKGSKLNNKIEEEEYVAPPTKVNGMKFLSGNITAIPERRINEDTCRKYGYESLVSKGKRVEIASFYRDGAKVSQKLRGPNKTFQWRGQTTSVPLWGQDLFRARGGRMITITEGEIDCMSVSQLLGNKWPVVSLPNGAAGAARAIKDNLEFVSSYDEIILMFDQDEAGQDAVQAVAELLPPGKCKVAKLPYKDANDCLVNGQGKAVVSAIWEAQHYSPDEIVHVSQVIADPNMEKTRVYPFPFDNLSEFLLGQRSGEITLWASGTGSGKSTIIRELMHHHLMEGRSVGAIMLEESPQETVDDMVSLILNKPVRAIRAKKLMNELRTKLGKPTIDIDIIDDLTDEEYAEARKMLETTSLYVYDHLGHSALDNLCARMEFMAVSLGVDVIILDHITAAAAGLLNTSSDFDNSNSERLLIDNIMKQLRCLVSRTGVRIDVVSQLKKTMKSYEEGDRITLQDLRGSGSLSSVPNVVVALERDRQNPDPLVANTTTVRVLKNRLTGRAGIATCLFFDGGSGRLKEVEFAITDEGRIITDPDA
;
A
#
# COMPACT_ATOMS: atom_id res chain seq x y z
N MET A 1 -24.99 -13.20 -13.64
CA MET A 1 -24.36 -14.55 -13.59
C MET A 1 -25.46 -15.55 -13.38
N SER A 2 -25.57 -16.56 -14.28
CA SER A 2 -26.57 -17.62 -14.13
C SER A 2 -26.26 -18.41 -12.86
N LYS A 3 -27.29 -18.79 -12.10
CA LYS A 3 -27.14 -19.51 -10.84
C LYS A 3 -26.84 -20.99 -11.12
N VAL A 4 -25.95 -21.60 -10.35
CA VAL A 4 -25.69 -23.05 -10.43
C VAL A 4 -26.89 -23.78 -9.85
N ILE A 5 -27.51 -24.68 -10.65
CA ILE A 5 -28.69 -25.47 -10.24
C ILE A 5 -28.32 -26.89 -9.81
N SER A 6 -27.21 -27.45 -10.32
CA SER A 6 -26.75 -28.77 -9.92
C SER A 6 -25.26 -28.95 -10.21
N ARG A 7 -24.68 -30.04 -9.67
CA ARG A 7 -23.33 -30.50 -10.01
C ARG A 7 -23.38 -31.93 -10.50
N SER A 8 -22.53 -32.30 -11.44
CA SER A 8 -22.45 -33.61 -12.03
C SER A 8 -21.03 -34.00 -12.41
N ARG A 9 -20.85 -35.24 -12.83
CA ARG A 9 -19.55 -35.74 -13.26
C ARG A 9 -19.11 -35.09 -14.56
N CYS A 10 -17.89 -34.59 -14.60
CA CYS A 10 -17.32 -34.01 -15.82
C CYS A 10 -16.90 -35.10 -16.81
N PRO A 11 -17.41 -35.14 -18.06
CA PRO A 11 -17.07 -36.17 -19.01
C PRO A 11 -15.56 -36.22 -19.35
N LYS A 12 -14.91 -35.04 -19.39
CA LYS A 12 -13.48 -34.95 -19.70
C LYS A 12 -12.57 -35.34 -18.52
N CYS A 13 -12.97 -34.99 -17.29
CA CYS A 13 -12.24 -35.43 -16.09
C CYS A 13 -12.47 -36.92 -15.80
N ALA A 14 -13.64 -37.46 -16.13
CA ALA A 14 -13.99 -38.84 -15.92
C ALA A 14 -13.11 -39.79 -16.79
N THR A 15 -12.85 -39.42 -18.05
CA THR A 15 -11.99 -40.18 -18.96
C THR A 15 -10.51 -40.15 -18.57
N SER A 16 -10.07 -39.12 -17.83
CA SER A 16 -8.70 -38.99 -17.31
C SER A 16 -8.55 -39.44 -15.85
N GLY A 17 -9.57 -40.01 -15.22
CA GLY A 17 -9.54 -40.49 -13.84
C GLY A 17 -9.54 -39.36 -12.76
N ASN A 18 -9.71 -38.10 -13.15
CA ASN A 18 -9.58 -36.94 -12.28
C ASN A 18 -10.90 -36.43 -11.69
N ASP A 19 -12.00 -37.18 -11.79
CA ASP A 19 -13.29 -36.86 -11.18
C ASP A 19 -13.78 -38.01 -10.29
N THR A 20 -13.14 -38.17 -9.15
CA THR A 20 -13.45 -39.24 -8.17
C THR A 20 -14.67 -38.92 -7.33
N SER A 21 -14.96 -37.65 -7.09
CA SER A 21 -16.15 -37.18 -6.34
C SER A 21 -17.42 -37.11 -7.20
N GLY A 22 -17.29 -37.06 -8.53
CA GLY A 22 -18.41 -37.02 -9.47
C GLY A 22 -19.17 -35.68 -9.52
N ASP A 23 -18.55 -34.57 -9.06
CA ASP A 23 -19.21 -33.26 -8.90
C ASP A 23 -18.41 -32.07 -9.49
N ASN A 24 -17.40 -32.36 -10.31
CA ASN A 24 -16.54 -31.32 -10.87
C ASN A 24 -17.21 -30.41 -11.92
N LEU A 25 -18.38 -30.78 -12.44
CA LEU A 25 -19.12 -30.05 -13.47
C LEU A 25 -20.31 -29.30 -12.88
N ALA A 26 -20.27 -27.98 -12.85
CA ALA A 26 -21.40 -27.14 -12.49
C ALA A 26 -22.36 -26.99 -13.68
N VAL A 27 -23.64 -27.14 -13.42
CA VAL A 27 -24.75 -26.92 -14.37
C VAL A 27 -25.49 -25.67 -13.97
N TYR A 28 -25.71 -24.76 -14.93
CA TYR A 28 -26.34 -23.46 -14.72
C TYR A 28 -27.79 -23.44 -15.20
N GLU A 29 -28.59 -22.47 -14.73
CA GLU A 29 -30.04 -22.32 -15.07
C GLU A 29 -30.31 -22.18 -16.59
N ASP A 30 -29.35 -21.66 -17.33
CA ASP A 30 -29.43 -21.52 -18.80
C ASP A 30 -29.07 -22.82 -19.55
N GLY A 31 -28.77 -23.87 -18.82
CA GLY A 31 -28.35 -25.16 -19.37
C GLY A 31 -26.89 -25.25 -19.71
N GLY A 32 -26.13 -24.17 -19.49
CA GLY A 32 -24.66 -24.14 -19.63
C GLY A 32 -23.97 -25.00 -18.58
N LYS A 33 -22.82 -25.59 -18.92
CA LYS A 33 -22.04 -26.41 -17.99
C LYS A 33 -20.59 -25.97 -17.99
N TYR A 34 -19.97 -25.93 -16.80
CA TYR A 34 -18.56 -25.56 -16.62
C TYR A 34 -17.87 -26.45 -15.60
N CYS A 35 -16.73 -27.01 -15.98
CA CYS A 35 -15.89 -27.80 -15.09
C CYS A 35 -14.77 -26.94 -14.49
N PHE A 36 -14.74 -26.79 -13.18
CA PHE A 36 -13.71 -26.01 -12.49
C PHE A 36 -12.33 -26.66 -12.49
N ALA A 37 -12.25 -28.00 -12.66
CA ALA A 37 -10.99 -28.74 -12.68
C ALA A 37 -10.27 -28.67 -14.05
N CYS A 38 -10.98 -29.03 -15.15
CA CYS A 38 -10.39 -29.10 -16.48
C CYS A 38 -10.81 -27.99 -17.44
N LYS A 39 -11.60 -27.00 -16.96
CA LYS A 39 -12.15 -25.87 -17.72
C LYS A 39 -13.01 -26.28 -18.92
N TYR A 40 -13.56 -27.50 -18.90
CA TYR A 40 -14.51 -27.93 -19.91
C TYR A 40 -15.77 -27.05 -19.85
N VAL A 41 -16.25 -26.61 -21.02
CA VAL A 41 -17.42 -25.76 -21.19
C VAL A 41 -18.39 -26.41 -22.17
N GLU A 42 -19.67 -26.43 -21.80
CA GLU A 42 -20.78 -26.78 -22.68
C GLU A 42 -21.81 -25.64 -22.66
N LYS A 43 -22.10 -25.05 -23.82
CA LYS A 43 -23.05 -23.94 -23.92
C LYS A 43 -24.49 -24.43 -23.73
N GLY A 44 -25.29 -23.69 -22.97
CA GLY A 44 -26.67 -24.06 -22.72
C GLY A 44 -27.58 -24.00 -23.98
N SER A 45 -28.55 -24.90 -24.06
CA SER A 45 -29.44 -25.06 -25.21
C SER A 45 -30.45 -23.90 -25.41
N LYS A 46 -30.55 -22.97 -24.47
CA LYS A 46 -31.42 -21.78 -24.64
C LYS A 46 -30.84 -20.70 -25.56
N LEU A 47 -29.60 -20.86 -26.04
CA LEU A 47 -28.94 -19.93 -26.97
C LEU A 47 -28.90 -20.46 -28.43
N ASN A 48 -29.53 -21.61 -28.73
CA ASN A 48 -29.61 -22.16 -30.07
C ASN A 48 -30.96 -21.92 -30.75
N ASN A 49 -31.58 -20.75 -30.57
CA ASN A 49 -32.55 -20.31 -31.56
C ASN A 49 -31.76 -19.61 -32.67
N LYS A 50 -31.86 -20.21 -33.87
CA LYS A 50 -31.43 -19.62 -35.12
C LYS A 50 -31.82 -18.15 -35.13
N ILE A 51 -30.79 -17.27 -35.16
CA ILE A 51 -30.96 -15.91 -35.66
C ILE A 51 -31.03 -16.09 -37.18
N GLU A 52 -32.23 -16.20 -37.73
CA GLU A 52 -32.49 -15.73 -39.07
C GLU A 52 -32.09 -14.25 -39.04
N GLU A 53 -31.32 -13.84 -40.05
CA GLU A 53 -30.94 -12.46 -40.29
C GLU A 53 -32.22 -11.65 -40.61
N GLU A 54 -33.05 -11.39 -39.63
CA GLU A 54 -33.93 -10.23 -39.66
C GLU A 54 -33.12 -9.05 -39.17
N GLU A 55 -32.94 -8.07 -40.05
CA GLU A 55 -32.48 -6.74 -39.71
C GLU A 55 -33.21 -6.28 -38.45
N TYR A 56 -32.52 -6.35 -37.28
CA TYR A 56 -33.05 -5.81 -36.04
C TYR A 56 -33.06 -4.28 -36.16
N VAL A 57 -34.13 -3.76 -36.72
CA VAL A 57 -34.51 -2.36 -36.55
C VAL A 57 -34.95 -2.22 -35.10
N ALA A 58 -34.05 -1.73 -34.24
CA ALA A 58 -34.40 -1.38 -32.88
C ALA A 58 -35.64 -0.46 -32.93
N PRO A 59 -36.73 -0.76 -32.16
CA PRO A 59 -37.89 0.12 -32.12
C PRO A 59 -37.38 1.51 -31.72
N PRO A 60 -37.87 2.60 -32.37
CA PRO A 60 -37.45 3.94 -32.04
C PRO A 60 -37.72 4.16 -30.56
N THR A 61 -36.61 4.26 -29.77
CA THR A 61 -36.71 4.60 -28.36
C THR A 61 -37.45 5.92 -28.31
N LYS A 62 -38.64 5.93 -27.70
CA LYS A 62 -39.44 7.14 -27.50
C LYS A 62 -38.54 8.10 -26.69
N VAL A 63 -37.83 8.97 -27.40
CA VAL A 63 -37.15 10.12 -26.81
C VAL A 63 -38.29 11.00 -26.31
N ASN A 64 -38.44 11.13 -25.02
CA ASN A 64 -39.40 12.02 -24.36
C ASN A 64 -39.41 13.32 -25.15
N GLY A 65 -40.57 13.78 -25.66
CA GLY A 65 -40.87 14.85 -26.59
C GLY A 65 -40.05 16.16 -26.58
N MET A 66 -38.79 16.08 -26.22
CA MET A 66 -37.84 17.17 -26.19
C MET A 66 -37.28 17.38 -27.61
N LYS A 67 -37.61 18.54 -28.20
CA LYS A 67 -37.10 18.95 -29.49
C LYS A 67 -35.59 19.26 -29.42
N PHE A 68 -34.79 18.58 -30.24
CA PHE A 68 -33.36 18.93 -30.40
C PHE A 68 -33.22 20.36 -30.97
N LEU A 69 -32.14 21.04 -30.57
CA LEU A 69 -31.81 22.35 -31.07
C LEU A 69 -30.97 22.23 -32.34
N SER A 70 -31.10 23.23 -33.22
CA SER A 70 -30.21 23.42 -34.37
C SER A 70 -29.63 24.83 -34.31
N GLY A 71 -28.40 24.95 -34.72
CA GLY A 71 -27.66 26.18 -34.76
C GLY A 71 -26.94 26.34 -36.12
N ASN A 72 -26.03 27.27 -36.18
CA ASN A 72 -25.16 27.49 -37.35
C ASN A 72 -23.77 26.86 -37.08
N ILE A 73 -23.20 26.27 -38.11
CA ILE A 73 -21.82 25.83 -38.08
C ILE A 73 -20.94 27.03 -38.36
N THR A 74 -20.09 27.41 -37.42
CA THR A 74 -19.16 28.53 -37.53
C THR A 74 -17.84 28.18 -36.88
N ALA A 75 -16.76 28.80 -37.35
CA ALA A 75 -15.47 28.70 -36.66
C ALA A 75 -15.56 29.17 -35.20
N ILE A 76 -14.61 28.74 -34.38
CA ILE A 76 -14.44 29.17 -33.00
C ILE A 76 -13.07 29.86 -32.88
N PRO A 77 -12.97 31.17 -33.25
CA PRO A 77 -11.69 31.85 -33.34
C PRO A 77 -10.93 31.90 -32.01
N GLU A 78 -11.64 32.08 -30.90
CA GLU A 78 -11.08 32.13 -29.55
C GLU A 78 -10.42 30.80 -29.13
N ARG A 79 -10.79 29.70 -29.80
CA ARG A 79 -10.22 28.35 -29.63
C ARG A 79 -9.33 27.92 -30.80
N ARG A 80 -9.12 28.79 -31.76
CA ARG A 80 -8.40 28.52 -33.03
C ARG A 80 -8.93 27.29 -33.79
N ILE A 81 -10.22 26.99 -33.68
CA ILE A 81 -10.88 25.92 -34.42
C ILE A 81 -11.57 26.48 -35.64
N ASN A 82 -11.23 25.93 -36.81
CA ASN A 82 -11.77 26.38 -38.09
C ASN A 82 -13.17 25.79 -38.35
N GLU A 83 -13.87 26.38 -39.35
CA GLU A 83 -15.23 25.96 -39.69
C GLU A 83 -15.29 24.55 -40.28
N ASP A 84 -14.27 24.12 -41.05
CA ASP A 84 -14.24 22.77 -41.62
C ASP A 84 -14.23 21.69 -40.56
N THR A 85 -13.51 21.90 -39.46
CA THR A 85 -13.50 20.98 -38.31
C THR A 85 -14.84 21.00 -37.61
N CYS A 86 -15.45 22.16 -37.36
CA CYS A 86 -16.79 22.25 -36.78
C CYS A 86 -17.83 21.54 -37.69
N ARG A 87 -17.71 21.68 -39.02
CA ARG A 87 -18.58 21.03 -40.02
C ARG A 87 -18.42 19.51 -39.99
N LYS A 88 -17.17 19.02 -39.91
CA LYS A 88 -16.90 17.57 -39.79
C LYS A 88 -17.63 16.94 -38.60
N TYR A 89 -17.57 17.59 -37.46
CA TYR A 89 -18.16 17.05 -36.21
C TYR A 89 -19.62 17.46 -35.98
N GLY A 90 -20.22 18.28 -36.88
CA GLY A 90 -21.56 18.81 -36.68
C GLY A 90 -21.67 19.66 -35.41
N TYR A 91 -20.57 20.41 -35.07
CA TYR A 91 -20.57 21.29 -33.94
C TYR A 91 -21.20 22.62 -34.28
N GLU A 92 -22.32 22.90 -33.66
CA GLU A 92 -23.17 24.06 -34.00
C GLU A 92 -23.13 25.10 -32.87
N SER A 93 -23.44 26.35 -33.22
CA SER A 93 -23.67 27.41 -32.25
C SER A 93 -24.95 28.17 -32.55
N LEU A 94 -25.64 28.60 -31.52
CA LEU A 94 -26.79 29.48 -31.61
C LEU A 94 -26.71 30.59 -30.56
N VAL A 95 -27.37 31.72 -30.86
CA VAL A 95 -27.54 32.77 -29.85
C VAL A 95 -28.93 32.66 -29.29
N SER A 96 -29.01 32.39 -27.98
CA SER A 96 -30.25 32.30 -27.23
C SER A 96 -30.24 33.32 -26.07
N LYS A 97 -31.23 34.21 -26.06
CA LYS A 97 -31.35 35.30 -25.07
C LYS A 97 -30.07 36.17 -24.98
N GLY A 98 -29.44 36.46 -26.11
CA GLY A 98 -28.20 37.27 -26.17
C GLY A 98 -26.92 36.53 -25.73
N LYS A 99 -26.99 35.21 -25.45
CA LYS A 99 -25.86 34.42 -25.05
C LYS A 99 -25.58 33.33 -26.07
N ARG A 100 -24.31 33.12 -26.42
CA ARG A 100 -23.87 32.03 -27.30
C ARG A 100 -23.99 30.71 -26.58
N VAL A 101 -24.63 29.74 -27.21
CA VAL A 101 -24.75 28.36 -26.78
C VAL A 101 -24.16 27.48 -27.86
N GLU A 102 -23.23 26.62 -27.50
CA GLU A 102 -22.60 25.64 -28.36
C GLU A 102 -23.28 24.28 -28.21
N ILE A 103 -23.43 23.56 -29.32
CA ILE A 103 -24.22 22.33 -29.42
C ILE A 103 -23.34 21.22 -29.96
N ALA A 104 -23.07 20.22 -29.13
CA ALA A 104 -22.47 18.96 -29.53
C ALA A 104 -23.57 17.90 -29.64
N SER A 105 -23.78 17.36 -30.84
CA SER A 105 -24.79 16.31 -31.10
C SER A 105 -24.15 14.92 -31.08
N PHE A 106 -24.81 13.97 -30.46
CA PHE A 106 -24.37 12.57 -30.34
C PHE A 106 -25.29 11.69 -31.18
N TYR A 107 -24.70 10.75 -31.93
CA TYR A 107 -25.42 9.90 -32.86
C TYR A 107 -25.15 8.42 -32.57
N ARG A 108 -26.19 7.60 -32.71
CA ARG A 108 -26.09 6.14 -32.71
C ARG A 108 -26.81 5.62 -33.96
N ASP A 109 -26.10 4.84 -34.76
CA ASP A 109 -26.61 4.28 -36.03
C ASP A 109 -27.22 5.32 -36.96
N GLY A 110 -26.57 6.51 -37.04
CA GLY A 110 -27.01 7.64 -37.86
C GLY A 110 -28.17 8.44 -37.27
N ALA A 111 -28.77 8.00 -36.16
CA ALA A 111 -29.84 8.74 -35.50
C ALA A 111 -29.29 9.61 -34.36
N LYS A 112 -29.73 10.87 -34.29
CA LYS A 112 -29.37 11.77 -33.17
C LYS A 112 -30.06 11.31 -31.90
N VAL A 113 -29.27 10.91 -30.90
CA VAL A 113 -29.77 10.37 -29.63
C VAL A 113 -29.65 11.36 -28.47
N SER A 114 -28.71 12.30 -28.56
CA SER A 114 -28.44 13.25 -27.48
C SER A 114 -27.80 14.52 -27.99
N GLN A 115 -27.93 15.59 -27.22
CA GLN A 115 -27.20 16.84 -27.39
C GLN A 115 -26.68 17.33 -26.06
N LYS A 116 -25.42 17.74 -26.06
CA LYS A 116 -24.77 18.48 -24.96
C LYS A 116 -24.69 19.94 -25.37
N LEU A 117 -25.29 20.77 -24.55
CA LEU A 117 -25.32 22.24 -24.76
C LEU A 117 -24.31 22.87 -23.79
N ARG A 118 -23.37 23.61 -24.35
CA ARG A 118 -22.39 24.36 -23.57
C ARG A 118 -22.78 25.85 -23.60
N GLY A 119 -23.18 26.36 -22.46
CA GLY A 119 -23.47 27.76 -22.25
C GLY A 119 -22.26 28.55 -21.73
N PRO A 120 -22.43 29.86 -21.48
CA PRO A 120 -21.41 30.72 -20.89
C PRO A 120 -20.93 30.15 -19.55
N ASN A 121 -19.68 30.45 -19.18
CA ASN A 121 -19.06 30.00 -17.91
C ASN A 121 -19.02 28.47 -17.73
N LYS A 122 -18.87 27.71 -18.84
CA LYS A 122 -18.82 26.22 -18.84
C LYS A 122 -20.04 25.57 -18.19
N THR A 123 -21.23 26.18 -18.33
CA THR A 123 -22.47 25.51 -17.91
C THR A 123 -22.90 24.48 -18.96
N PHE A 124 -23.28 23.29 -18.52
CA PHE A 124 -23.68 22.20 -19.41
C PHE A 124 -25.14 21.81 -19.18
N GLN A 125 -25.86 21.55 -20.27
CA GLN A 125 -27.21 21.00 -20.25
C GLN A 125 -27.32 19.86 -21.27
N TRP A 126 -28.07 18.84 -20.94
CA TRP A 126 -28.32 17.71 -21.81
C TRP A 126 -29.75 17.74 -22.38
N ARG A 127 -29.89 17.28 -23.62
CA ARG A 127 -31.17 16.99 -24.26
C ARG A 127 -31.13 15.60 -24.86
N GLY A 128 -32.20 14.82 -24.69
CA GLY A 128 -32.25 13.43 -25.11
C GLY A 128 -31.65 12.47 -24.09
N GLN A 129 -30.98 11.45 -24.53
CA GLN A 129 -30.35 10.41 -23.69
C GLN A 129 -29.21 10.98 -22.86
N THR A 130 -29.15 10.61 -21.57
CA THR A 130 -28.05 11.00 -20.65
C THR A 130 -27.27 9.81 -20.12
N THR A 131 -27.76 8.59 -20.37
CA THR A 131 -27.12 7.32 -19.96
C THR A 131 -26.71 6.54 -21.21
N SER A 132 -25.58 5.84 -21.13
CA SER A 132 -25.01 5.03 -22.23
C SER A 132 -24.91 5.81 -23.54
N VAL A 133 -24.47 7.07 -23.44
CA VAL A 133 -24.27 7.96 -24.60
C VAL A 133 -23.03 7.50 -25.37
N PRO A 134 -23.06 7.46 -26.74
CA PRO A 134 -21.87 7.19 -27.54
C PRO A 134 -20.74 8.17 -27.26
N LEU A 135 -19.51 7.83 -27.59
CA LEU A 135 -18.44 8.83 -27.62
C LEU A 135 -18.74 9.89 -28.67
N TRP A 136 -18.41 11.15 -28.37
CA TRP A 136 -18.66 12.20 -29.33
C TRP A 136 -17.78 12.08 -30.55
N GLY A 137 -18.34 12.12 -31.74
CA GLY A 137 -17.65 11.85 -33.00
C GLY A 137 -17.53 10.38 -33.37
N GLN A 138 -17.99 9.44 -32.54
CA GLN A 138 -17.95 8.00 -32.81
C GLN A 138 -18.65 7.64 -34.13
N ASP A 139 -19.74 8.28 -34.44
CA ASP A 139 -20.54 8.07 -35.65
C ASP A 139 -19.78 8.36 -36.96
N LEU A 140 -18.78 9.22 -36.88
CA LEU A 140 -17.94 9.60 -38.05
C LEU A 140 -16.98 8.46 -38.45
N PHE A 141 -16.72 7.51 -37.55
CA PHE A 141 -15.71 6.47 -37.68
C PHE A 141 -16.31 5.10 -37.56
N ARG A 142 -17.48 4.86 -38.20
CA ARG A 142 -18.23 3.61 -38.07
C ARG A 142 -17.38 2.39 -38.40
N ALA A 143 -17.24 1.61 -37.39
CA ALA A 143 -17.05 0.18 -37.26
C ALA A 143 -16.40 -0.57 -38.46
N ARG A 144 -15.08 -0.56 -38.52
CA ARG A 144 -14.32 -1.72 -38.99
C ARG A 144 -12.97 -1.79 -38.30
N GLY A 145 -12.80 -1.05 -37.20
CA GLY A 145 -11.51 -0.91 -36.59
C GLY A 145 -10.59 -0.04 -37.45
N GLY A 146 -9.38 0.13 -37.01
CA GLY A 146 -8.37 0.88 -37.71
C GLY A 146 -7.07 0.82 -36.90
N ARG A 147 -6.01 1.34 -37.50
CA ARG A 147 -4.72 1.33 -36.83
C ARG A 147 -4.75 2.06 -35.48
N MET A 148 -5.39 3.24 -35.42
CA MET A 148 -5.29 4.11 -34.25
C MET A 148 -6.55 4.96 -34.06
N ILE A 149 -6.96 5.13 -32.80
CA ILE A 149 -7.96 6.11 -32.38
C ILE A 149 -7.41 6.96 -31.23
N THR A 150 -7.69 8.27 -31.25
CA THR A 150 -7.38 9.16 -30.12
C THR A 150 -8.66 9.51 -29.36
N ILE A 151 -8.63 9.37 -28.04
CA ILE A 151 -9.75 9.69 -27.15
C ILE A 151 -9.34 10.88 -26.29
N THR A 152 -10.09 11.98 -26.36
CA THR A 152 -9.89 13.20 -25.56
C THR A 152 -10.95 13.33 -24.49
N GLU A 153 -10.71 14.20 -23.51
CA GLU A 153 -11.67 14.42 -22.42
C GLU A 153 -12.91 15.24 -22.88
N GLY A 154 -12.70 16.26 -23.69
CA GLY A 154 -13.72 17.20 -24.13
C GLY A 154 -13.86 17.34 -25.64
N GLU A 155 -15.01 17.89 -26.07
CA GLU A 155 -15.34 18.08 -27.49
C GLU A 155 -14.40 19.09 -28.16
N ILE A 156 -13.98 20.12 -27.43
CA ILE A 156 -13.07 21.16 -27.92
C ILE A 156 -11.68 20.59 -28.19
N ASP A 157 -11.21 19.71 -27.29
CA ASP A 157 -9.92 19.02 -27.46
C ASP A 157 -9.97 18.04 -28.62
N CYS A 158 -11.08 17.31 -28.74
CA CYS A 158 -11.32 16.43 -29.88
C CYS A 158 -11.21 17.16 -31.22
N MET A 159 -11.86 18.31 -31.34
CA MET A 159 -11.76 19.13 -32.54
C MET A 159 -10.36 19.70 -32.76
N SER A 160 -9.69 20.12 -31.70
CA SER A 160 -8.30 20.64 -31.77
C SER A 160 -7.35 19.56 -32.27
N VAL A 161 -7.40 18.37 -31.74
CA VAL A 161 -6.60 17.21 -32.19
C VAL A 161 -6.95 16.84 -33.61
N SER A 162 -8.23 16.72 -33.95
CA SER A 162 -8.67 16.37 -35.30
C SER A 162 -8.20 17.37 -36.35
N GLN A 163 -8.28 18.67 -36.04
CA GLN A 163 -7.79 19.75 -36.90
C GLN A 163 -6.28 19.64 -37.16
N LEU A 164 -5.50 19.43 -36.11
CA LEU A 164 -4.05 19.27 -36.19
C LEU A 164 -3.64 18.03 -36.99
N LEU A 165 -4.46 16.97 -36.96
CA LEU A 165 -4.29 15.76 -37.75
C LEU A 165 -4.92 15.88 -39.16
N GLY A 166 -5.25 17.11 -39.61
CA GLY A 166 -5.83 17.40 -40.93
C GLY A 166 -7.22 16.80 -41.12
N ASN A 167 -7.97 16.58 -40.09
CA ASN A 167 -9.32 15.97 -40.07
C ASN A 167 -9.39 14.57 -40.71
N LYS A 168 -8.29 13.82 -40.71
CA LYS A 168 -8.20 12.51 -41.38
C LYS A 168 -8.23 11.31 -40.45
N TRP A 169 -7.75 11.47 -39.21
CA TRP A 169 -7.62 10.39 -38.24
C TRP A 169 -8.82 10.31 -37.29
N PRO A 170 -9.13 9.12 -36.76
CA PRO A 170 -10.17 8.94 -35.75
C PRO A 170 -9.81 9.66 -34.45
N VAL A 171 -10.65 10.64 -34.11
CA VAL A 171 -10.57 11.33 -32.82
C VAL A 171 -11.98 11.44 -32.26
N VAL A 172 -12.15 11.04 -31.01
CA VAL A 172 -13.44 11.07 -30.30
C VAL A 172 -13.26 11.66 -28.91
N SER A 173 -14.34 12.11 -28.28
CA SER A 173 -14.26 12.55 -26.89
C SER A 173 -15.27 11.86 -25.97
N LEU A 174 -14.96 11.93 -24.67
CA LEU A 174 -15.84 11.47 -23.61
C LEU A 174 -17.08 12.37 -23.52
N PRO A 175 -18.29 11.82 -23.30
CA PRO A 175 -19.50 12.64 -23.18
C PRO A 175 -19.55 13.45 -21.87
N ASN A 176 -18.99 12.93 -20.77
CA ASN A 176 -19.10 13.50 -19.44
C ASN A 176 -17.73 13.84 -18.79
N GLY A 177 -16.67 13.97 -19.58
CA GLY A 177 -15.33 14.28 -19.09
C GLY A 177 -14.74 13.16 -18.22
N ALA A 178 -13.69 13.50 -17.44
CA ALA A 178 -12.92 12.55 -16.61
C ALA A 178 -13.77 11.73 -15.66
N ALA A 179 -14.68 12.34 -14.91
CA ALA A 179 -15.51 11.67 -13.91
C ALA A 179 -16.40 10.54 -14.47
N GLY A 180 -16.75 10.63 -15.77
CA GLY A 180 -17.57 9.63 -16.47
C GLY A 180 -16.77 8.68 -17.38
N ALA A 181 -15.44 8.80 -17.42
CA ALA A 181 -14.58 8.17 -18.42
C ALA A 181 -14.69 6.64 -18.45
N ALA A 182 -14.48 5.98 -17.31
CA ALA A 182 -14.53 4.53 -17.21
C ALA A 182 -15.88 3.95 -17.67
N ARG A 183 -16.98 4.60 -17.28
CA ARG A 183 -18.33 4.17 -17.69
C ARG A 183 -18.54 4.37 -19.19
N ALA A 184 -18.15 5.54 -19.74
CA ALA A 184 -18.29 5.83 -21.15
C ALA A 184 -17.50 4.84 -22.02
N ILE A 185 -16.28 4.51 -21.63
CA ILE A 185 -15.45 3.52 -22.34
C ILE A 185 -16.05 2.13 -22.21
N LYS A 186 -16.52 1.71 -21.02
CA LYS A 186 -17.18 0.41 -20.82
C LYS A 186 -18.42 0.25 -21.70
N ASP A 187 -19.25 1.30 -21.80
CA ASP A 187 -20.46 1.31 -22.62
C ASP A 187 -20.16 1.28 -24.14
N ASN A 188 -18.95 1.68 -24.56
CA ASN A 188 -18.48 1.73 -25.94
C ASN A 188 -17.24 0.85 -26.20
N LEU A 189 -17.00 -0.16 -25.36
CA LEU A 189 -15.77 -0.95 -25.35
C LEU A 189 -15.55 -1.70 -26.68
N GLU A 190 -16.59 -2.22 -27.30
CA GLU A 190 -16.51 -2.93 -28.57
C GLU A 190 -15.98 -2.01 -29.69
N PHE A 191 -16.51 -0.78 -29.78
CA PHE A 191 -16.05 0.21 -30.73
C PHE A 191 -14.58 0.58 -30.49
N VAL A 192 -14.22 0.94 -29.26
CA VAL A 192 -12.85 1.37 -28.92
C VAL A 192 -11.86 0.22 -29.15
N SER A 193 -12.21 -1.00 -28.74
CA SER A 193 -11.34 -2.19 -28.86
C SER A 193 -11.16 -2.67 -30.30
N SER A 194 -11.95 -2.18 -31.24
CA SER A 194 -11.81 -2.49 -32.68
C SER A 194 -10.56 -1.88 -33.33
N TYR A 195 -9.90 -0.92 -32.63
CA TYR A 195 -8.64 -0.31 -33.07
C TYR A 195 -7.43 -1.07 -32.52
N ASP A 196 -6.32 -1.02 -33.27
CA ASP A 196 -5.06 -1.66 -32.85
C ASP A 196 -4.37 -0.85 -31.76
N GLU A 197 -4.41 0.48 -31.84
CA GLU A 197 -3.83 1.42 -30.89
C GLU A 197 -4.89 2.41 -30.40
N ILE A 198 -4.99 2.58 -29.09
CA ILE A 198 -5.93 3.48 -28.42
C ILE A 198 -5.11 4.53 -27.66
N ILE A 199 -5.10 5.77 -28.15
CA ILE A 199 -4.36 6.86 -27.53
C ILE A 199 -5.28 7.64 -26.60
N LEU A 200 -5.00 7.61 -25.30
CA LEU A 200 -5.66 8.43 -24.30
C LEU A 200 -4.93 9.78 -24.21
N MET A 201 -5.65 10.87 -24.50
CA MET A 201 -5.15 12.24 -24.42
C MET A 201 -6.12 13.06 -23.57
N PHE A 202 -6.03 12.88 -22.25
CA PHE A 202 -6.87 13.57 -21.26
C PHE A 202 -6.12 14.76 -20.67
N ASP A 203 -6.84 15.58 -19.88
CA ASP A 203 -6.26 16.75 -19.22
C ASP A 203 -5.06 16.35 -18.34
N GLN A 204 -4.05 17.22 -18.25
CA GLN A 204 -2.83 16.95 -17.47
C GLN A 204 -2.98 17.34 -15.98
N ASP A 205 -4.22 17.31 -15.47
CA ASP A 205 -4.50 17.48 -14.04
C ASP A 205 -4.77 16.12 -13.36
N GLU A 206 -4.91 16.13 -12.03
CA GLU A 206 -5.10 14.91 -11.21
C GLU A 206 -6.33 14.10 -11.67
N ALA A 207 -7.45 14.79 -11.94
CA ALA A 207 -8.67 14.12 -12.39
C ALA A 207 -8.51 13.43 -13.77
N GLY A 208 -7.76 14.05 -14.68
CA GLY A 208 -7.44 13.48 -15.99
C GLY A 208 -6.51 12.26 -15.86
N GLN A 209 -5.52 12.29 -14.95
CA GLN A 209 -4.61 11.16 -14.70
C GLN A 209 -5.36 9.98 -14.08
N ASP A 210 -6.22 10.21 -13.09
CA ASP A 210 -7.08 9.17 -12.49
C ASP A 210 -7.99 8.54 -13.55
N ALA A 211 -8.53 9.34 -14.46
CA ALA A 211 -9.36 8.85 -15.55
C ALA A 211 -8.55 8.01 -16.55
N VAL A 212 -7.28 8.36 -16.83
CA VAL A 212 -6.37 7.55 -17.67
C VAL A 212 -6.22 6.16 -17.05
N GLN A 213 -5.90 6.08 -15.76
CA GLN A 213 -5.74 4.80 -15.07
C GLN A 213 -7.02 3.97 -15.14
N ALA A 214 -8.15 4.55 -14.74
CA ALA A 214 -9.43 3.85 -14.70
C ALA A 214 -9.89 3.35 -16.08
N VAL A 215 -9.55 4.08 -17.16
CA VAL A 215 -9.87 3.68 -18.54
C VAL A 215 -8.89 2.62 -19.05
N ALA A 216 -7.61 2.78 -18.79
CA ALA A 216 -6.58 1.87 -19.27
C ALA A 216 -6.76 0.44 -18.74
N GLU A 217 -7.23 0.28 -17.50
CA GLU A 217 -7.55 -1.01 -16.88
C GLU A 217 -8.73 -1.75 -17.55
N LEU A 218 -9.59 -1.02 -18.28
CA LEU A 218 -10.72 -1.60 -19.01
C LEU A 218 -10.34 -2.04 -20.43
N LEU A 219 -9.27 -1.50 -20.97
CA LEU A 219 -8.85 -1.73 -22.36
C LEU A 219 -8.04 -3.02 -22.49
N PRO A 220 -8.06 -3.66 -23.68
CA PRO A 220 -7.24 -4.84 -23.90
C PRO A 220 -5.75 -4.55 -23.69
N PRO A 221 -5.02 -5.41 -22.96
CA PRO A 221 -3.59 -5.23 -22.72
C PRO A 221 -2.79 -4.98 -24.01
N GLY A 222 -1.87 -4.02 -23.95
CA GLY A 222 -0.99 -3.69 -25.08
C GLY A 222 -1.59 -2.75 -26.13
N LYS A 223 -2.91 -2.45 -26.09
CA LYS A 223 -3.53 -1.50 -27.03
C LYS A 223 -3.56 -0.06 -26.54
N CYS A 224 -3.54 0.14 -25.22
CA CYS A 224 -3.63 1.47 -24.62
C CYS A 224 -2.28 2.18 -24.61
N LYS A 225 -2.26 3.41 -25.09
CA LYS A 225 -1.12 4.34 -25.04
C LYS A 225 -1.58 5.66 -24.44
N VAL A 226 -0.69 6.36 -23.77
CA VAL A 226 -0.96 7.66 -23.13
C VAL A 226 -0.13 8.74 -23.78
N ALA A 227 -0.79 9.80 -24.23
CA ALA A 227 -0.15 10.98 -24.81
C ALA A 227 0.00 12.06 -23.73
N LYS A 228 1.23 12.53 -23.49
CA LYS A 228 1.54 13.61 -22.54
C LYS A 228 1.66 14.94 -23.27
N LEU A 229 0.98 15.96 -22.75
CA LEU A 229 0.94 17.29 -23.32
C LEU A 229 1.78 18.28 -22.50
N PRO A 230 2.38 19.31 -23.12
CA PRO A 230 3.12 20.37 -22.42
C PRO A 230 2.22 21.40 -21.73
N TYR A 231 0.92 21.44 -22.05
CA TYR A 231 -0.11 22.27 -21.43
C TYR A 231 -1.22 21.40 -20.85
N LYS A 232 -2.18 22.04 -20.18
CA LYS A 232 -3.28 21.34 -19.53
C LYS A 232 -4.04 20.41 -20.47
N ASP A 233 -4.41 20.88 -21.66
CA ASP A 233 -5.20 20.14 -22.63
C ASP A 233 -4.75 20.43 -24.08
N ALA A 234 -5.33 19.72 -25.04
CA ALA A 234 -4.96 19.83 -26.45
C ALA A 234 -5.36 21.19 -27.06
N ASN A 235 -6.45 21.79 -26.60
CA ASN A 235 -6.85 23.12 -27.08
C ASN A 235 -5.93 24.20 -26.54
N ASP A 236 -5.50 24.12 -25.28
CA ASP A 236 -4.51 25.05 -24.75
C ASP A 236 -3.18 24.97 -25.51
N CYS A 237 -2.75 23.79 -25.92
CA CYS A 237 -1.60 23.62 -26.82
C CYS A 237 -1.83 24.33 -28.16
N LEU A 238 -3.00 24.18 -28.78
CA LEU A 238 -3.35 24.79 -30.05
C LEU A 238 -3.37 26.34 -29.96
N VAL A 239 -4.01 26.86 -28.90
CA VAL A 239 -4.12 28.32 -28.67
C VAL A 239 -2.74 28.94 -28.41
N ASN A 240 -1.84 28.24 -27.76
CA ASN A 240 -0.47 28.69 -27.47
C ASN A 240 0.52 28.40 -28.62
N GLY A 241 0.05 27.93 -29.77
CA GLY A 241 0.90 27.69 -30.94
C GLY A 241 1.74 26.43 -30.89
N GLN A 242 1.46 25.55 -29.92
CA GLN A 242 2.16 24.27 -29.70
C GLN A 242 1.47 23.08 -30.39
N GLY A 243 0.78 23.31 -31.50
CA GLY A 243 0.09 22.24 -32.24
C GLY A 243 1.01 21.10 -32.68
N LYS A 244 2.29 21.38 -32.97
CA LYS A 244 3.27 20.35 -33.30
C LYS A 244 3.49 19.39 -32.12
N ALA A 245 3.50 19.89 -30.89
CA ALA A 245 3.68 19.06 -29.68
C ALA A 245 2.52 18.08 -29.48
N VAL A 246 1.28 18.50 -29.82
CA VAL A 246 0.11 17.58 -29.77
C VAL A 246 0.27 16.46 -30.78
N VAL A 247 0.71 16.77 -32.01
CA VAL A 247 0.94 15.73 -33.02
C VAL A 247 2.06 14.78 -32.59
N SER A 248 3.20 15.32 -32.14
CA SER A 248 4.30 14.48 -31.60
C SER A 248 3.83 13.61 -30.45
N ALA A 249 3.06 14.14 -29.49
CA ALA A 249 2.56 13.39 -28.33
C ALA A 249 1.70 12.17 -28.73
N ILE A 250 0.97 12.25 -29.85
CA ILE A 250 0.19 11.10 -30.36
C ILE A 250 1.12 10.02 -30.93
N TRP A 251 2.10 10.39 -31.75
CA TRP A 251 3.01 9.44 -32.38
C TRP A 251 4.04 8.86 -31.42
N GLU A 252 4.41 9.60 -30.38
CA GLU A 252 5.35 9.22 -29.34
C GLU A 252 4.66 8.68 -28.08
N ALA A 253 3.32 8.50 -28.12
CA ALA A 253 2.54 8.01 -26.99
C ALA A 253 3.08 6.67 -26.49
N GLN A 254 3.34 6.62 -25.18
CA GLN A 254 3.89 5.45 -24.53
C GLN A 254 2.78 4.45 -24.18
N HIS A 255 3.07 3.15 -24.31
CA HIS A 255 2.15 2.13 -23.82
C HIS A 255 1.83 2.40 -22.34
N TYR A 256 0.54 2.33 -22.01
CA TYR A 256 0.14 2.35 -20.61
C TYR A 256 0.77 1.14 -19.93
N SER A 257 1.53 1.42 -18.89
CA SER A 257 2.03 0.42 -17.96
C SER A 257 1.41 0.74 -16.60
N PRO A 258 0.82 -0.24 -15.88
CA PRO A 258 0.45 -0.02 -14.49
C PRO A 258 1.66 0.52 -13.71
N ASP A 259 1.42 1.43 -12.76
CA ASP A 259 2.49 2.11 -12.01
C ASP A 259 3.48 1.15 -11.33
N GLU A 260 3.05 -0.09 -11.10
CA GLU A 260 3.88 -1.14 -10.51
C GLU A 260 4.87 -1.80 -11.49
N ILE A 261 4.76 -1.54 -12.82
CA ILE A 261 5.64 -2.13 -13.85
C ILE A 261 6.47 -1.04 -14.50
N VAL A 262 7.69 -0.89 -14.02
CA VAL A 262 8.63 0.12 -14.51
C VAL A 262 9.77 -0.54 -15.28
N HIS A 263 10.21 0.08 -16.37
CA HIS A 263 11.40 -0.38 -17.09
C HIS A 263 12.66 -0.04 -16.28
N VAL A 264 13.65 -0.95 -16.29
CA VAL A 264 14.89 -0.78 -15.50
C VAL A 264 15.60 0.55 -15.74
N SER A 265 15.51 1.11 -16.95
CA SER A 265 16.09 2.44 -17.24
C SER A 265 15.46 3.58 -16.45
N GLN A 266 14.18 3.47 -16.10
CA GLN A 266 13.48 4.46 -15.27
C GLN A 266 13.96 4.35 -13.82
N VAL A 267 14.15 3.12 -13.34
CA VAL A 267 14.70 2.85 -12.00
C VAL A 267 16.13 3.39 -11.88
N ILE A 268 16.99 3.15 -12.89
CA ILE A 268 18.39 3.63 -12.89
C ILE A 268 18.47 5.16 -13.00
N ALA A 269 17.55 5.78 -13.72
CA ALA A 269 17.53 7.23 -13.97
C ALA A 269 16.85 8.03 -12.84
N ASP A 270 16.22 7.36 -11.86
CA ASP A 270 15.56 8.04 -10.74
C ASP A 270 16.61 8.69 -9.82
N PRO A 271 16.69 10.03 -9.76
CA PRO A 271 17.62 10.73 -8.87
C PRO A 271 17.27 10.54 -7.39
N ASN A 272 16.04 10.10 -7.09
CA ASN A 272 15.54 9.77 -5.76
C ASN A 272 15.70 8.28 -5.43
N MET A 273 16.34 7.49 -6.29
CA MET A 273 16.78 6.14 -5.96
C MET A 273 17.78 6.24 -4.80
N GLU A 274 17.21 6.22 -3.60
CA GLU A 274 17.77 6.80 -2.40
C GLU A 274 19.03 6.10 -1.94
N LYS A 275 19.91 6.93 -1.53
CA LYS A 275 21.02 6.58 -0.64
C LYS A 275 20.43 5.99 0.63
N THR A 276 20.36 4.66 0.71
CA THR A 276 20.01 3.95 1.93
C THR A 276 20.83 4.51 3.08
N ARG A 277 20.19 5.11 4.08
CA ARG A 277 20.88 5.57 5.28
C ARG A 277 21.26 4.36 6.12
N VAL A 278 22.49 4.32 6.60
CA VAL A 278 23.00 3.24 7.44
C VAL A 278 23.31 3.83 8.81
N TYR A 279 22.84 3.17 9.85
CA TYR A 279 23.07 3.53 11.25
C TYR A 279 23.78 2.39 11.97
N PRO A 280 24.74 2.66 12.86
CA PRO A 280 25.31 1.61 13.70
C PRO A 280 24.27 1.09 14.70
N PHE A 281 24.47 -0.13 15.18
CA PHE A 281 23.84 -0.60 16.41
C PHE A 281 24.63 -0.05 17.61
N PRO A 282 24.05 -0.06 18.84
CA PRO A 282 24.82 0.26 20.06
C PRO A 282 25.88 -0.79 20.41
N PHE A 283 26.02 -1.84 19.62
CA PHE A 283 26.88 -3.00 19.78
C PHE A 283 27.73 -3.20 18.52
N ASP A 284 29.04 -3.15 18.65
CA ASP A 284 29.96 -3.13 17.50
C ASP A 284 29.94 -4.44 16.72
N ASN A 285 30.01 -5.59 17.41
CA ASN A 285 29.98 -6.90 16.74
C ASN A 285 28.65 -7.12 15.99
N LEU A 286 27.53 -6.65 16.57
CA LEU A 286 26.22 -6.73 15.90
C LEU A 286 26.20 -5.82 14.66
N SER A 287 26.79 -4.62 14.75
CA SER A 287 26.92 -3.69 13.63
C SER A 287 27.75 -4.29 12.49
N GLU A 288 28.86 -4.92 12.79
CA GLU A 288 29.70 -5.60 11.80
C GLU A 288 29.00 -6.81 11.19
N PHE A 289 28.32 -7.63 12.03
CA PHE A 289 27.64 -8.82 11.54
C PHE A 289 26.52 -8.51 10.57
N LEU A 290 25.73 -7.46 10.83
CA LEU A 290 24.58 -7.05 10.04
C LEU A 290 24.91 -5.95 9.01
N LEU A 291 26.11 -5.38 9.04
CA LEU A 291 26.51 -4.19 8.29
C LEU A 291 25.62 -2.98 8.64
N GLY A 292 25.35 -2.80 9.92
CA GLY A 292 24.51 -1.74 10.47
C GLY A 292 23.00 -1.93 10.26
N GLN A 293 22.26 -0.94 10.69
CA GLN A 293 20.81 -0.79 10.51
C GLN A 293 20.55 0.06 9.28
N ARG A 294 19.58 -0.29 8.45
CA ARG A 294 19.30 0.47 7.22
C ARG A 294 17.90 1.05 7.21
N SER A 295 17.78 2.27 6.68
CA SER A 295 16.49 2.85 6.33
C SER A 295 15.77 1.93 5.34
N GLY A 296 14.43 1.90 5.36
CA GLY A 296 13.65 1.05 4.48
C GLY A 296 13.67 -0.45 4.82
N GLU A 297 14.15 -0.84 6.00
CA GLU A 297 14.19 -2.23 6.45
C GLU A 297 13.34 -2.50 7.68
N ILE A 298 12.83 -3.73 7.77
CA ILE A 298 12.16 -4.27 8.95
C ILE A 298 13.10 -5.28 9.60
N THR A 299 13.40 -5.08 10.90
CA THR A 299 14.06 -6.07 11.75
C THR A 299 13.05 -6.66 12.74
N LEU A 300 12.97 -7.96 12.82
CA LEU A 300 12.18 -8.69 13.81
C LEU A 300 13.07 -9.18 14.94
N TRP A 301 12.71 -8.83 16.17
CA TRP A 301 13.36 -9.27 17.41
C TRP A 301 12.47 -10.31 18.10
N ALA A 302 12.95 -11.52 18.22
CA ALA A 302 12.18 -12.64 18.77
C ALA A 302 12.86 -13.23 20.00
N SER A 303 12.09 -13.48 21.06
CA SER A 303 12.61 -14.20 22.22
C SER A 303 11.50 -14.78 23.09
N GLY A 304 11.88 -15.66 24.02
CA GLY A 304 11.03 -16.10 25.11
C GLY A 304 10.68 -14.98 26.10
N THR A 305 9.80 -15.27 27.05
CA THR A 305 9.45 -14.34 28.12
C THR A 305 10.65 -14.09 29.02
N GLY A 306 10.93 -12.80 29.32
CA GLY A 306 12.02 -12.42 30.22
C GLY A 306 13.44 -12.54 29.66
N SER A 307 13.64 -12.86 28.39
CA SER A 307 14.97 -12.98 27.76
C SER A 307 15.61 -11.64 27.34
N GLY A 308 15.06 -10.50 27.75
CA GLY A 308 15.67 -9.18 27.53
C GLY A 308 15.16 -8.42 26.29
N LYS A 309 13.99 -8.79 25.70
CA LYS A 309 13.40 -8.07 24.54
C LYS A 309 13.30 -6.57 24.75
N SER A 310 12.58 -6.18 25.79
CA SER A 310 12.34 -4.76 26.06
C SER A 310 13.63 -4.03 26.41
N THR A 311 14.61 -4.72 27.04
CA THR A 311 15.91 -4.13 27.36
C THR A 311 16.71 -3.79 26.11
N ILE A 312 16.80 -4.70 25.12
CA ILE A 312 17.53 -4.42 23.87
C ILE A 312 16.83 -3.35 23.05
N ILE A 313 15.49 -3.36 23.04
CA ILE A 313 14.70 -2.35 22.34
C ILE A 313 14.92 -0.95 22.93
N ARG A 314 14.97 -0.85 24.27
CA ARG A 314 15.29 0.41 24.96
C ARG A 314 16.71 0.91 24.66
N GLU A 315 17.70 0.00 24.62
CA GLU A 315 19.07 0.36 24.19
C GLU A 315 19.08 0.89 22.74
N LEU A 316 18.33 0.27 21.84
CA LEU A 316 18.20 0.76 20.46
C LEU A 316 17.55 2.15 20.41
N MET A 317 16.45 2.37 21.14
CA MET A 317 15.80 3.68 21.25
C MET A 317 16.76 4.75 21.77
N HIS A 318 17.39 4.46 22.90
CA HIS A 318 18.36 5.36 23.52
C HIS A 318 19.49 5.73 22.55
N HIS A 319 20.08 4.72 21.90
CA HIS A 319 21.16 4.94 20.93
C HIS A 319 20.72 5.85 19.77
N HIS A 320 19.54 5.59 19.18
CA HIS A 320 19.04 6.45 18.11
C HIS A 320 18.80 7.90 18.56
N LEU A 321 18.24 8.10 19.75
CA LEU A 321 17.98 9.44 20.31
C LEU A 321 19.27 10.19 20.61
N MET A 322 20.27 9.52 21.17
CA MET A 322 21.57 10.15 21.48
C MET A 322 22.35 10.52 20.22
N GLU A 323 22.14 9.80 19.14
CA GLU A 323 22.68 10.12 17.80
C GLU A 323 21.82 11.16 17.04
N GLY A 324 20.85 11.78 17.69
CA GLY A 324 20.01 12.85 17.14
C GLY A 324 18.96 12.39 16.14
N ARG A 325 18.63 11.09 16.09
CA ARG A 325 17.58 10.55 15.25
C ARG A 325 16.23 10.62 15.93
N SER A 326 15.16 10.73 15.13
CA SER A 326 13.78 10.74 15.61
C SER A 326 13.23 9.32 15.74
N VAL A 327 12.60 9.03 16.88
CA VAL A 327 12.09 7.69 17.22
C VAL A 327 10.59 7.75 17.53
N GLY A 328 9.82 6.88 16.89
CA GLY A 328 8.42 6.59 17.22
C GLY A 328 8.33 5.30 18.04
N ALA A 329 7.91 5.40 19.30
CA ALA A 329 7.80 4.26 20.22
C ALA A 329 6.34 3.84 20.40
N ILE A 330 6.03 2.59 20.07
CA ILE A 330 4.73 1.95 20.24
C ILE A 330 4.93 0.77 21.20
N MET A 331 4.83 1.08 22.49
CA MET A 331 5.09 0.15 23.60
C MET A 331 3.75 -0.31 24.20
N LEU A 332 3.21 -1.42 23.69
CA LEU A 332 1.83 -1.85 24.00
C LEU A 332 1.65 -2.54 25.35
N GLU A 333 2.74 -2.86 26.04
CA GLU A 333 2.72 -3.50 27.37
C GLU A 333 3.05 -2.51 28.51
N GLU A 334 3.39 -1.26 28.19
CA GLU A 334 3.79 -0.28 29.19
C GLU A 334 3.15 1.09 28.92
N SER A 335 2.99 1.88 29.96
CA SER A 335 2.49 3.23 29.85
C SER A 335 3.54 4.19 29.26
N PRO A 336 3.14 5.33 28.67
CA PRO A 336 4.08 6.37 28.24
C PRO A 336 5.03 6.83 29.34
N GLN A 337 4.56 6.91 30.60
CA GLN A 337 5.39 7.29 31.74
C GLN A 337 6.47 6.24 32.03
N GLU A 338 6.15 4.96 31.95
CA GLU A 338 7.12 3.88 32.12
C GLU A 338 8.19 3.93 31.04
N THR A 339 7.81 4.16 29.78
CA THR A 339 8.76 4.34 28.67
C THR A 339 9.70 5.54 28.94
N VAL A 340 9.18 6.66 29.43
CA VAL A 340 10.00 7.83 29.82
C VAL A 340 10.96 7.48 30.96
N ASP A 341 10.49 6.83 32.04
CA ASP A 341 11.33 6.47 33.18
C ASP A 341 12.45 5.47 32.77
N ASP A 342 12.15 4.59 31.83
CA ASP A 342 13.15 3.63 31.31
C ASP A 342 14.20 4.35 30.42
N MET A 343 13.81 5.36 29.63
CA MET A 343 14.77 6.19 28.89
C MET A 343 15.64 7.03 29.83
N VAL A 344 15.04 7.60 30.87
CA VAL A 344 15.79 8.33 31.92
C VAL A 344 16.76 7.37 32.64
N SER A 345 16.36 6.11 32.87
CA SER A 345 17.24 5.09 33.47
C SER A 345 18.50 4.86 32.62
N LEU A 346 18.36 4.81 31.29
CA LEU A 346 19.49 4.63 30.38
C LEU A 346 20.39 5.88 30.29
N ILE A 347 19.81 7.08 30.34
CA ILE A 347 20.57 8.33 30.38
C ILE A 347 21.42 8.42 31.65
N LEU A 348 20.86 8.04 32.80
CA LEU A 348 21.54 8.10 34.10
C LEU A 348 22.45 6.90 34.38
N ASN A 349 22.33 5.82 33.60
CA ASN A 349 22.90 4.50 33.92
C ASN A 349 22.48 4.02 35.33
N LYS A 350 21.23 4.26 35.72
CA LYS A 350 20.65 3.91 37.02
C LYS A 350 19.26 3.31 36.81
N PRO A 351 18.89 2.20 37.47
CA PRO A 351 17.56 1.58 37.32
C PRO A 351 16.47 2.38 38.08
N VAL A 352 16.08 3.53 37.54
CA VAL A 352 15.20 4.55 38.16
C VAL A 352 13.93 3.95 38.75
N ARG A 353 13.24 3.06 37.99
CA ARG A 353 11.98 2.44 38.46
C ARG A 353 12.21 1.53 39.68
N ALA A 354 13.29 0.75 39.66
CA ALA A 354 13.64 -0.11 40.78
C ALA A 354 14.06 0.70 42.02
N ILE A 355 14.85 1.74 41.86
CA ILE A 355 15.27 2.67 42.94
C ILE A 355 14.03 3.28 43.61
N ARG A 356 13.10 3.82 42.78
CA ARG A 356 11.86 4.41 43.30
C ARG A 356 10.98 3.42 44.03
N ALA A 357 10.83 2.20 43.48
CA ALA A 357 10.06 1.15 44.11
C ALA A 357 10.66 0.75 45.47
N LYS A 358 12.01 0.64 45.55
CA LYS A 358 12.74 0.38 46.81
C LYS A 358 12.48 1.47 47.84
N LYS A 359 12.60 2.75 47.44
CA LYS A 359 12.36 3.93 48.29
C LYS A 359 10.93 3.93 48.85
N LEU A 360 9.93 3.77 48.00
CA LEU A 360 8.52 3.70 48.42
C LEU A 360 8.23 2.55 49.37
N MET A 361 8.81 1.37 49.08
CA MET A 361 8.65 0.20 49.96
C MET A 361 9.30 0.43 51.33
N ASN A 362 10.49 1.04 51.40
CA ASN A 362 11.18 1.36 52.62
C ASN A 362 10.44 2.42 53.47
N GLU A 363 9.85 3.43 52.83
CA GLU A 363 8.96 4.39 53.50
C GLU A 363 7.73 3.71 54.09
N LEU A 364 7.09 2.78 53.38
CA LEU A 364 5.95 2.02 53.87
C LEU A 364 6.36 1.14 55.05
N ARG A 365 7.50 0.42 54.96
CA ARG A 365 8.02 -0.44 56.02
C ARG A 365 8.33 0.34 57.30
N THR A 366 8.94 1.54 57.14
CA THR A 366 9.21 2.43 58.27
C THR A 366 7.91 2.87 58.94
N LYS A 367 6.88 3.23 58.19
CA LYS A 367 5.53 3.57 58.72
C LYS A 367 4.90 2.39 59.47
N LEU A 368 5.22 1.15 59.08
CA LEU A 368 4.73 -0.11 59.69
C LEU A 368 5.64 -0.62 60.80
N GLY A 369 6.70 0.09 61.20
CA GLY A 369 7.66 -0.32 62.23
C GLY A 369 8.49 -1.51 61.83
N LYS A 370 8.67 -1.80 60.52
CA LYS A 370 9.47 -2.90 59.99
C LYS A 370 10.85 -2.41 59.55
N PRO A 371 11.92 -3.24 59.61
CA PRO A 371 13.23 -2.88 59.08
C PRO A 371 13.15 -2.59 57.56
N THR A 372 14.00 -1.68 57.05
CA THR A 372 14.15 -1.40 55.63
C THR A 372 14.64 -2.63 54.88
N ILE A 373 14.33 -2.68 53.58
CA ILE A 373 14.88 -3.72 52.69
C ILE A 373 16.25 -3.26 52.22
N ASP A 374 17.23 -4.11 52.39
CA ASP A 374 18.55 -3.96 51.81
C ASP A 374 18.67 -4.97 50.66
N ILE A 375 18.56 -4.45 49.44
CA ILE A 375 18.77 -5.18 48.18
C ILE A 375 19.81 -4.43 47.37
N ASP A 376 20.62 -5.14 46.59
CA ASP A 376 21.69 -4.61 45.74
C ASP A 376 21.12 -3.73 44.60
N ILE A 377 20.45 -2.66 44.96
CA ILE A 377 20.01 -1.59 44.06
C ILE A 377 20.67 -0.30 44.57
N ILE A 378 21.45 0.33 43.73
CA ILE A 378 22.08 1.61 44.05
C ILE A 378 21.01 2.63 44.41
N ASP A 379 21.15 3.28 45.59
CA ASP A 379 20.09 4.13 46.21
C ASP A 379 20.42 5.63 46.08
N ASP A 380 21.23 6.03 45.10
CA ASP A 380 21.82 7.36 44.99
C ASP A 380 21.10 8.29 43.97
N LEU A 381 19.86 8.01 43.62
CA LEU A 381 19.07 8.85 42.70
C LEU A 381 18.53 10.08 43.43
N THR A 382 18.96 11.28 43.01
CA THR A 382 18.38 12.55 43.46
C THR A 382 17.26 13.04 42.55
N ASP A 383 16.38 13.90 43.08
CA ASP A 383 15.31 14.49 42.28
C ASP A 383 15.86 15.45 41.21
N GLU A 384 16.99 16.10 41.49
CA GLU A 384 17.71 16.97 40.57
C GLU A 384 18.27 16.20 39.39
N GLU A 385 18.98 15.10 39.60
CA GLU A 385 19.50 14.23 38.53
C GLU A 385 18.38 13.72 37.63
N TYR A 386 17.28 13.29 38.23
CA TYR A 386 16.11 12.83 37.49
C TYR A 386 15.49 13.95 36.65
N ALA A 387 15.37 15.17 37.21
CA ALA A 387 14.81 16.32 36.48
C ALA A 387 15.71 16.75 35.32
N GLU A 388 17.04 16.75 35.51
CA GLU A 388 18.00 17.07 34.45
C GLU A 388 17.94 16.03 33.32
N ALA A 389 17.91 14.74 33.62
CA ALA A 389 17.82 13.68 32.62
C ALA A 389 16.48 13.76 31.84
N ARG A 390 15.37 14.06 32.51
CA ARG A 390 14.11 14.34 31.83
C ARG A 390 14.19 15.52 30.88
N LYS A 391 14.80 16.62 31.33
CA LYS A 391 15.00 17.80 30.50
C LYS A 391 15.87 17.49 29.28
N MET A 392 16.90 16.64 29.42
CA MET A 392 17.69 16.16 28.31
C MET A 392 16.81 15.35 27.34
N LEU A 393 15.98 14.44 27.84
CA LEU A 393 15.06 13.64 27.01
C LEU A 393 14.05 14.53 26.26
N GLU A 394 13.54 15.61 26.89
CA GLU A 394 12.64 16.57 26.27
C GLU A 394 13.26 17.28 25.04
N THR A 395 14.58 17.35 24.94
CA THR A 395 15.27 17.92 23.78
C THR A 395 15.41 16.93 22.61
N THR A 396 15.08 15.66 22.82
CA THR A 396 15.14 14.62 21.79
C THR A 396 13.83 14.55 21.01
N SER A 397 13.86 13.90 19.84
CA SER A 397 12.70 13.67 19.00
C SER A 397 12.08 12.30 19.29
N LEU A 398 11.69 12.05 20.54
CA LEU A 398 10.97 10.83 20.95
C LEU A 398 9.46 11.07 20.89
N TYR A 399 8.75 10.26 20.12
CA TYR A 399 7.29 10.25 20.03
C TYR A 399 6.77 8.93 20.59
N VAL A 400 5.97 8.99 21.67
CA VAL A 400 5.41 7.80 22.32
C VAL A 400 3.92 7.68 22.00
N TYR A 401 3.49 6.49 21.57
CA TYR A 401 2.08 6.20 21.34
C TYR A 401 1.38 5.90 22.65
N ASP A 402 0.43 6.78 23.04
CA ASP A 402 -0.43 6.57 24.20
C ASP A 402 -1.63 5.70 23.79
N HIS A 403 -1.60 4.44 24.20
CA HIS A 403 -2.66 3.46 23.95
C HIS A 403 -3.64 3.32 25.14
N LEU A 404 -3.31 3.91 26.29
CA LEU A 404 -4.14 3.83 27.50
C LEU A 404 -5.36 4.75 27.36
N GLY A 405 -6.54 4.17 27.24
CA GLY A 405 -7.81 4.91 27.12
C GLY A 405 -8.42 4.92 25.71
N HIS A 406 -7.77 4.38 24.72
CA HIS A 406 -8.34 4.20 23.39
C HIS A 406 -8.56 2.71 23.08
N SER A 407 -9.82 2.33 22.88
CA SER A 407 -10.24 0.94 22.68
C SER A 407 -9.92 0.35 21.31
N ALA A 408 -9.23 1.10 20.42
CA ALA A 408 -9.07 0.66 19.05
C ALA A 408 -7.63 0.79 18.57
N LEU A 409 -6.93 -0.34 18.49
CA LEU A 409 -5.75 -0.54 17.64
C LEU A 409 -6.12 -0.54 16.14
N ASP A 410 -7.40 -0.29 15.80
CA ASP A 410 -7.95 -0.30 14.44
C ASP A 410 -7.20 0.60 13.45
N ASN A 411 -6.39 1.54 13.97
CA ASN A 411 -5.61 2.47 13.18
C ASN A 411 -4.11 2.44 13.49
N LEU A 412 -3.57 1.33 14.02
CA LEU A 412 -2.13 1.26 14.37
C LEU A 412 -1.25 1.61 13.18
N CYS A 413 -1.50 1.01 12.03
CA CYS A 413 -0.73 1.28 10.81
C CYS A 413 -0.86 2.74 10.34
N ALA A 414 -2.05 3.35 10.47
CA ALA A 414 -2.25 4.75 10.18
C ALA A 414 -1.49 5.68 11.15
N ARG A 415 -1.36 5.28 12.44
CA ARG A 415 -0.52 6.01 13.40
C ARG A 415 0.96 5.93 13.05
N MET A 416 1.43 4.72 12.68
CA MET A 416 2.80 4.53 12.20
C MET A 416 3.07 5.32 10.91
N GLU A 417 2.10 5.37 10.01
CA GLU A 417 2.19 6.19 8.80
C GLU A 417 2.26 7.69 9.13
N PHE A 418 1.44 8.15 10.07
CA PHE A 418 1.51 9.53 10.54
C PHE A 418 2.88 9.86 11.15
N MET A 419 3.46 8.96 11.97
CA MET A 419 4.81 9.12 12.51
C MET A 419 5.84 9.23 11.39
N ALA A 420 5.79 8.34 10.40
CA ALA A 420 6.75 8.30 9.30
C ALA A 420 6.64 9.50 8.36
N VAL A 421 5.39 9.87 7.96
CA VAL A 421 5.15 10.87 6.91
C VAL A 421 5.03 12.29 7.47
N SER A 422 4.24 12.45 8.55
CA SER A 422 3.92 13.78 9.08
C SER A 422 4.93 14.27 10.11
N LEU A 423 5.47 13.37 10.94
CA LEU A 423 6.49 13.71 11.94
C LEU A 423 7.92 13.46 11.44
N GLY A 424 8.09 12.79 10.32
CA GLY A 424 9.40 12.51 9.73
C GLY A 424 10.28 11.60 10.60
N VAL A 425 9.68 10.63 11.29
CA VAL A 425 10.38 9.73 12.20
C VAL A 425 11.34 8.82 11.42
N ASP A 426 12.61 8.73 11.85
CA ASP A 426 13.63 7.88 11.21
C ASP A 426 13.43 6.40 11.54
N VAL A 427 13.03 6.09 12.77
CA VAL A 427 12.89 4.72 13.30
C VAL A 427 11.58 4.59 14.06
N ILE A 428 10.80 3.55 13.75
CA ILE A 428 9.60 3.17 14.53
C ILE A 428 9.87 1.84 15.23
N ILE A 429 9.52 1.78 16.50
CA ILE A 429 9.61 0.59 17.34
C ILE A 429 8.21 0.11 17.71
N LEU A 430 7.94 -1.17 17.49
CA LEU A 430 6.69 -1.84 17.84
C LEU A 430 6.94 -2.99 18.82
N ASP A 431 6.66 -2.79 20.10
CA ASP A 431 6.75 -3.78 21.17
C ASP A 431 5.34 -4.05 21.76
N HIS A 432 4.69 -5.20 21.43
CA HIS A 432 5.04 -6.22 20.43
C HIS A 432 3.84 -6.52 19.49
N ILE A 433 4.13 -7.10 18.34
CA ILE A 433 3.13 -7.34 17.28
C ILE A 433 1.97 -8.26 17.71
N THR A 434 2.20 -9.23 18.60
CA THR A 434 1.14 -10.12 19.10
C THR A 434 0.16 -9.40 20.02
N ALA A 435 0.60 -8.39 20.79
CA ALA A 435 -0.31 -7.51 21.55
C ALA A 435 -1.14 -6.63 20.60
N ALA A 436 -0.52 -6.11 19.54
CA ALA A 436 -1.24 -5.38 18.51
C ALA A 436 -2.35 -6.20 17.86
N ALA A 437 -2.07 -7.46 17.50
CA ALA A 437 -3.07 -8.37 16.93
C ALA A 437 -4.18 -8.73 17.93
N ALA A 438 -3.84 -9.00 19.20
CA ALA A 438 -4.81 -9.33 20.25
C ALA A 438 -5.76 -8.15 20.55
N GLY A 439 -5.27 -6.91 20.54
CA GLY A 439 -6.09 -5.71 20.71
C GLY A 439 -7.14 -5.54 19.62
N LEU A 440 -6.80 -5.88 18.37
CA LEU A 440 -7.73 -5.86 17.23
C LEU A 440 -8.81 -6.94 17.30
N LEU A 441 -8.52 -8.09 17.93
CA LEU A 441 -9.50 -9.17 18.11
C LEU A 441 -10.64 -8.80 19.09
N ASN A 442 -10.34 -8.01 20.11
CA ASN A 442 -11.32 -7.62 21.13
C ASN A 442 -12.42 -6.68 20.60
N THR A 443 -12.25 -6.12 19.39
CA THR A 443 -13.23 -5.22 18.73
C THR A 443 -14.19 -5.96 17.80
N SER A 444 -13.95 -7.24 17.47
CA SER A 444 -14.77 -8.04 16.56
C SER A 444 -15.35 -9.28 17.24
N SER A 445 -16.68 -9.34 17.37
CA SER A 445 -17.41 -10.34 18.14
C SER A 445 -17.57 -11.74 17.50
N ASP A 446 -17.00 -12.03 16.32
CA ASP A 446 -17.42 -13.17 15.50
C ASP A 446 -16.30 -14.11 14.99
N PHE A 447 -15.11 -14.19 15.62
CA PHE A 447 -14.03 -15.01 15.06
C PHE A 447 -13.44 -16.08 16.02
N ASP A 448 -13.15 -17.25 15.43
CA ASP A 448 -12.39 -18.35 16.04
C ASP A 448 -10.95 -17.87 16.30
N ASN A 449 -10.57 -17.75 17.57
CA ASN A 449 -9.46 -16.91 18.05
C ASN A 449 -8.07 -17.18 17.45
N SER A 450 -7.71 -18.40 17.08
CA SER A 450 -6.34 -18.73 16.65
C SER A 450 -6.04 -18.44 15.17
N ASN A 451 -7.00 -18.65 14.28
CA ASN A 451 -6.86 -18.33 12.86
C ASN A 451 -6.94 -16.82 12.61
N SER A 452 -7.68 -16.12 13.46
CA SER A 452 -7.87 -14.67 13.37
C SER A 452 -6.61 -13.90 13.77
N GLU A 453 -5.92 -14.29 14.86
CA GLU A 453 -4.63 -13.70 15.27
C GLU A 453 -3.59 -13.82 14.15
N ARG A 454 -3.50 -14.98 13.52
CA ARG A 454 -2.59 -15.23 12.41
C ARG A 454 -2.85 -14.33 11.22
N LEU A 455 -4.11 -14.19 10.79
CA LEU A 455 -4.50 -13.33 9.66
C LEU A 455 -4.24 -11.86 9.97
N LEU A 456 -4.45 -11.41 11.20
CA LEU A 456 -4.15 -10.05 11.62
C LEU A 456 -2.66 -9.77 11.59
N ILE A 457 -1.82 -10.66 12.11
CA ILE A 457 -0.36 -10.55 12.03
C ILE A 457 0.10 -10.48 10.56
N ASP A 458 -0.46 -11.33 9.68
CA ASP A 458 -0.16 -11.30 8.26
C ASP A 458 -0.51 -9.95 7.61
N ASN A 459 -1.67 -9.39 7.96
CA ASN A 459 -2.11 -8.10 7.46
C ASN A 459 -1.23 -6.95 7.98
N ILE A 460 -0.94 -6.93 9.29
CA ILE A 460 -0.03 -5.94 9.89
C ILE A 460 1.32 -5.98 9.18
N MET A 461 1.94 -7.15 9.06
CA MET A 461 3.26 -7.28 8.41
C MET A 461 3.27 -6.83 6.96
N LYS A 462 2.20 -7.09 6.19
CA LYS A 462 2.06 -6.57 4.82
C LYS A 462 1.97 -5.05 4.80
N GLN A 463 1.17 -4.46 5.68
CA GLN A 463 1.05 -2.99 5.77
C GLN A 463 2.37 -2.34 6.20
N LEU A 464 3.09 -2.93 7.16
CA LEU A 464 4.43 -2.46 7.54
C LEU A 464 5.41 -2.52 6.37
N ARG A 465 5.36 -3.59 5.54
CA ARG A 465 6.21 -3.67 4.35
C ARG A 465 5.89 -2.58 3.33
N CYS A 466 4.61 -2.30 3.08
CA CYS A 466 4.18 -1.21 2.21
C CYS A 466 4.63 0.16 2.76
N LEU A 467 4.45 0.38 4.08
CA LEU A 467 4.87 1.62 4.75
C LEU A 467 6.38 1.86 4.59
N VAL A 468 7.20 0.87 4.92
CA VAL A 468 8.66 0.93 4.82
C VAL A 468 9.11 1.19 3.37
N SER A 469 8.49 0.51 2.39
CA SER A 469 8.84 0.70 0.97
C SER A 469 8.48 2.08 0.44
N ARG A 470 7.42 2.70 0.97
CA ARG A 470 6.94 4.02 0.51
C ARG A 470 7.64 5.18 1.21
N THR A 471 7.99 5.03 2.49
CA THR A 471 8.50 6.13 3.31
C THR A 471 10.00 6.05 3.58
N GLY A 472 10.62 4.89 3.37
CA GLY A 472 12.01 4.67 3.76
C GLY A 472 12.23 4.58 5.28
N VAL A 473 11.17 4.65 6.12
CA VAL A 473 11.29 4.52 7.57
C VAL A 473 11.83 3.15 7.95
N ARG A 474 12.69 3.09 8.97
CA ARG A 474 13.09 1.82 9.57
C ARG A 474 12.07 1.36 10.61
N ILE A 475 11.78 0.07 10.67
CA ILE A 475 10.89 -0.50 11.70
C ILE A 475 11.58 -1.66 12.42
N ASP A 476 11.65 -1.57 13.75
CA ASP A 476 12.03 -2.66 14.64
C ASP A 476 10.78 -3.23 15.30
N VAL A 477 10.49 -4.52 15.04
CA VAL A 477 9.29 -5.21 15.49
C VAL A 477 9.69 -6.28 16.50
N VAL A 478 9.03 -6.30 17.65
CA VAL A 478 9.20 -7.35 18.65
C VAL A 478 8.12 -8.43 18.46
N SER A 479 8.51 -9.69 18.57
CA SER A 479 7.60 -10.83 18.53
C SER A 479 7.87 -11.81 19.67
N GLN A 480 6.80 -12.36 20.22
CA GLN A 480 6.87 -13.49 21.14
C GLN A 480 7.02 -14.81 20.38
N LEU A 481 7.52 -15.83 21.06
CA LEU A 481 7.64 -17.19 20.53
C LEU A 481 6.37 -18.00 20.77
N LYS A 482 6.18 -19.06 19.98
CA LYS A 482 5.14 -20.06 20.24
C LYS A 482 5.40 -20.76 21.58
N LYS A 483 4.33 -21.12 22.27
CA LYS A 483 4.42 -22.07 23.39
C LYS A 483 4.69 -23.44 22.77
N THR A 484 5.88 -23.98 23.01
CA THR A 484 6.31 -25.31 22.57
C THR A 484 6.81 -26.12 23.77
N MET A 485 7.31 -27.34 23.53
CA MET A 485 7.99 -28.13 24.57
C MET A 485 9.40 -27.60 24.87
N LYS A 486 9.90 -26.62 24.13
CA LYS A 486 11.19 -25.98 24.37
C LYS A 486 11.12 -25.02 25.56
N SER A 487 12.16 -25.04 26.39
CA SER A 487 12.33 -24.11 27.49
C SER A 487 13.21 -22.93 27.08
N TYR A 488 12.62 -21.94 26.42
CA TYR A 488 13.37 -20.73 25.99
C TYR A 488 13.93 -19.93 27.17
N GLU A 489 13.39 -20.12 28.38
CA GLU A 489 13.87 -19.51 29.62
C GLU A 489 15.12 -20.20 30.16
N GLU A 490 15.42 -21.41 29.68
CA GLU A 490 16.62 -22.21 29.95
C GLU A 490 17.61 -22.15 28.76
N GLY A 491 17.46 -21.18 27.86
CA GLY A 491 18.41 -20.93 26.79
C GLY A 491 18.25 -21.83 25.55
N ASP A 492 17.14 -22.55 25.40
CA ASP A 492 16.89 -23.37 24.22
C ASP A 492 17.00 -22.55 22.94
N ARG A 493 17.70 -23.12 21.95
CA ARG A 493 17.94 -22.51 20.67
C ARG A 493 16.66 -22.17 19.91
N ILE A 494 16.54 -20.92 19.48
CA ILE A 494 15.41 -20.40 18.72
C ILE A 494 15.64 -20.61 17.22
N THR A 495 14.57 -20.95 16.50
CA THR A 495 14.54 -21.11 15.05
C THR A 495 13.41 -20.28 14.44
N LEU A 496 13.42 -20.09 13.12
CA LEU A 496 12.33 -19.39 12.42
C LEU A 496 10.95 -20.05 12.59
N GLN A 497 10.91 -21.35 12.89
CA GLN A 497 9.67 -22.09 13.13
C GLN A 497 9.04 -21.81 14.49
N ASP A 498 9.83 -21.31 15.43
CA ASP A 498 9.41 -21.00 16.80
C ASP A 498 8.68 -19.64 16.90
N LEU A 499 8.68 -18.83 15.83
CA LEU A 499 7.97 -17.55 15.80
C LEU A 499 6.46 -17.76 15.95
N ARG A 500 5.83 -17.00 16.86
CA ARG A 500 4.40 -17.11 17.17
C ARG A 500 3.57 -16.42 16.08
N GLY A 501 2.55 -17.12 15.58
CA GLY A 501 1.56 -16.59 14.66
C GLY A 501 1.82 -17.02 13.23
N SER A 502 2.25 -16.13 12.37
CA SER A 502 2.25 -16.31 10.92
C SER A 502 3.62 -16.56 10.31
N GLY A 503 3.64 -17.24 9.14
CA GLY A 503 4.81 -17.33 8.28
C GLY A 503 5.33 -15.98 7.77
N SER A 504 4.50 -14.92 7.82
CA SER A 504 4.91 -13.55 7.47
C SER A 504 5.99 -13.02 8.41
N LEU A 505 6.03 -13.43 9.70
CA LEU A 505 7.09 -13.04 10.64
C LEU A 505 8.48 -13.55 10.23
N SER A 506 8.55 -14.65 9.50
CA SER A 506 9.81 -15.15 8.95
C SER A 506 10.10 -14.64 7.55
N SER A 507 9.07 -14.39 6.74
CA SER A 507 9.22 -14.05 5.32
C SER A 507 9.36 -12.55 5.06
N VAL A 508 8.58 -11.70 5.71
CA VAL A 508 8.52 -10.25 5.44
C VAL A 508 9.75 -9.48 5.94
N PRO A 509 10.25 -9.66 7.19
CA PRO A 509 11.40 -8.88 7.69
C PRO A 509 12.66 -9.07 6.83
N ASN A 510 13.47 -8.02 6.76
CA ASN A 510 14.79 -8.07 6.14
C ASN A 510 15.78 -8.83 7.01
N VAL A 511 15.69 -8.62 8.33
CA VAL A 511 16.51 -9.26 9.35
C VAL A 511 15.61 -9.89 10.41
N VAL A 512 15.95 -11.08 10.89
CA VAL A 512 15.32 -11.73 12.03
C VAL A 512 16.40 -12.08 13.03
N VAL A 513 16.25 -11.56 14.24
CA VAL A 513 17.17 -11.76 15.36
C VAL A 513 16.47 -12.50 16.49
N ALA A 514 17.11 -13.53 17.01
CA ALA A 514 16.69 -14.25 18.20
C ALA A 514 17.55 -13.86 19.40
N LEU A 515 16.90 -13.69 20.55
CA LEU A 515 17.55 -13.42 21.83
C LEU A 515 17.38 -14.67 22.71
N GLU A 516 18.49 -15.36 22.96
CA GLU A 516 18.54 -16.61 23.71
C GLU A 516 19.24 -16.36 25.06
N ARG A 517 18.59 -16.73 26.17
CA ARG A 517 19.15 -16.51 27.53
C ARG A 517 18.70 -17.60 28.46
N ASP A 518 19.66 -18.24 29.16
CA ASP A 518 19.40 -19.20 30.21
C ASP A 518 19.35 -18.49 31.57
N ARG A 519 18.13 -18.07 31.96
CA ARG A 519 17.91 -17.36 33.24
C ARG A 519 17.97 -18.26 34.48
N GLN A 520 17.86 -19.57 34.30
CA GLN A 520 17.88 -20.57 35.38
C GLN A 520 19.29 -21.09 35.62
N ASN A 521 20.28 -20.65 34.86
CA ASN A 521 21.65 -21.07 35.01
C ASN A 521 22.16 -20.72 36.44
N PRO A 522 22.83 -21.65 37.14
CA PRO A 522 23.39 -21.37 38.45
C PRO A 522 24.54 -20.36 38.44
N ASP A 523 25.20 -20.18 37.29
CA ASP A 523 26.20 -19.17 37.09
C ASP A 523 25.54 -17.82 36.77
N PRO A 524 25.70 -16.77 37.62
CA PRO A 524 25.10 -15.46 37.38
C PRO A 524 25.56 -14.78 36.08
N LEU A 525 26.78 -15.08 35.63
CA LEU A 525 27.29 -14.55 34.35
C LEU A 525 26.48 -15.08 33.19
N VAL A 526 26.31 -16.40 33.13
CA VAL A 526 25.50 -17.06 32.08
C VAL A 526 24.05 -16.61 32.19
N ALA A 527 23.50 -16.59 33.41
CA ALA A 527 22.11 -16.19 33.67
C ALA A 527 21.82 -14.73 33.24
N ASN A 528 22.84 -13.86 33.24
CA ASN A 528 22.72 -12.47 32.84
C ASN A 528 23.21 -12.17 31.39
N THR A 529 23.70 -13.19 30.68
CA THR A 529 24.18 -13.03 29.29
C THR A 529 23.12 -13.50 28.30
N THR A 530 22.82 -12.65 27.32
CA THR A 530 21.91 -12.93 26.22
C THR A 530 22.71 -13.14 24.93
N THR A 531 22.55 -14.29 24.30
CA THR A 531 23.09 -14.57 22.97
C THR A 531 22.20 -13.93 21.92
N VAL A 532 22.78 -13.09 21.08
CA VAL A 532 22.12 -12.45 19.94
C VAL A 532 22.41 -13.29 18.69
N ARG A 533 21.41 -14.03 18.24
CA ARG A 533 21.52 -14.90 17.08
C ARG A 533 20.75 -14.34 15.89
N VAL A 534 21.39 -14.13 14.76
CA VAL A 534 20.74 -13.78 13.50
C VAL A 534 20.20 -15.05 12.85
N LEU A 535 18.89 -15.14 12.70
CA LEU A 535 18.20 -16.26 12.04
C LEU A 535 18.06 -16.02 10.53
N LYS A 536 17.98 -14.75 10.14
CA LYS A 536 17.82 -14.33 8.75
C LYS A 536 18.48 -12.97 8.53
N ASN A 537 19.23 -12.84 7.44
CA ASN A 537 19.71 -11.57 6.92
C ASN A 537 19.54 -11.59 5.39
N ARG A 538 18.59 -10.81 4.89
CA ARG A 538 18.25 -10.81 3.45
C ARG A 538 19.36 -10.17 2.60
N LEU A 539 20.13 -9.27 3.17
CA LEU A 539 21.19 -8.55 2.46
C LEU A 539 22.40 -9.45 2.15
N THR A 540 22.91 -10.14 3.17
CA THR A 540 24.16 -10.90 3.06
C THR A 540 23.97 -12.41 3.05
N GLY A 541 22.79 -12.89 3.48
CA GLY A 541 22.56 -14.31 3.74
C GLY A 541 23.24 -14.85 5.00
N ARG A 542 24.07 -14.03 5.69
CA ARG A 542 24.81 -14.44 6.88
C ARG A 542 23.86 -14.67 8.04
N ALA A 543 23.97 -15.83 8.68
CA ALA A 543 23.20 -16.23 9.87
C ALA A 543 24.14 -16.87 10.89
N GLY A 544 23.75 -16.84 12.17
CA GLY A 544 24.57 -17.36 13.26
C GLY A 544 24.59 -16.44 14.46
N ILE A 545 25.48 -16.68 15.42
CA ILE A 545 25.66 -15.83 16.59
C ILE A 545 26.39 -14.56 16.12
N ALA A 546 25.81 -13.40 16.43
CA ALA A 546 26.38 -12.10 16.10
C ALA A 546 27.19 -11.54 17.28
N THR A 547 26.63 -11.63 18.49
CA THR A 547 27.25 -11.13 19.71
C THR A 547 26.62 -11.76 20.96
N CYS A 548 27.23 -11.55 22.11
CA CYS A 548 26.69 -11.82 23.43
C CYS A 548 26.58 -10.51 24.22
N LEU A 549 25.45 -10.32 24.91
CA LEU A 549 25.16 -9.10 25.67
C LEU A 549 24.94 -9.45 27.15
N PHE A 550 25.82 -8.92 28.00
CA PHE A 550 25.70 -9.03 29.44
C PHE A 550 24.79 -7.93 30.00
N PHE A 551 23.82 -8.29 30.80
CA PHE A 551 22.96 -7.33 31.51
C PHE A 551 23.58 -6.96 32.85
N ASP A 552 24.02 -5.72 32.96
CA ASP A 552 24.51 -5.14 34.20
C ASP A 552 23.33 -4.63 35.06
N GLY A 553 22.98 -5.36 36.10
CA GLY A 553 21.87 -5.00 36.99
C GLY A 553 22.06 -3.69 37.75
N GLY A 554 23.29 -3.27 37.99
CA GLY A 554 23.63 -2.00 38.67
C GLY A 554 23.29 -0.78 37.84
N SER A 555 23.65 -0.79 36.56
CA SER A 555 23.36 0.30 35.61
C SER A 555 22.05 0.13 34.84
N GLY A 556 21.51 -1.10 34.76
CA GLY A 556 20.37 -1.43 33.90
C GLY A 556 20.72 -1.51 32.41
N ARG A 557 22.01 -1.50 32.04
CA ARG A 557 22.52 -1.45 30.67
C ARG A 557 22.92 -2.83 30.14
N LEU A 558 22.90 -2.97 28.82
CA LEU A 558 23.50 -4.09 28.11
C LEU A 558 24.93 -3.73 27.68
N LYS A 559 25.87 -4.62 27.97
CA LYS A 559 27.27 -4.50 27.55
C LYS A 559 27.62 -5.66 26.62
N GLU A 560 28.27 -5.35 25.51
CA GLU A 560 28.79 -6.38 24.62
C GLU A 560 29.99 -7.07 25.30
N VAL A 561 29.98 -8.41 25.26
CA VAL A 561 31.04 -9.22 25.87
C VAL A 561 31.64 -10.15 24.84
N GLU A 562 32.93 -10.47 24.99
CA GLU A 562 33.58 -11.45 24.14
C GLU A 562 32.99 -12.84 24.39
N PHE A 563 32.96 -13.65 23.37
CA PHE A 563 32.47 -15.02 23.45
C PHE A 563 33.31 -15.97 22.59
N ALA A 564 33.44 -17.18 23.05
CA ALA A 564 33.99 -18.29 22.31
C ALA A 564 32.96 -19.42 22.18
N ILE A 565 32.98 -20.13 21.07
CA ILE A 565 32.14 -21.32 20.88
C ILE A 565 33.04 -22.54 21.05
N THR A 566 32.71 -23.40 21.99
CA THR A 566 33.44 -24.66 22.21
C THR A 566 33.19 -25.65 21.07
N ASP A 567 34.04 -26.68 20.95
CA ASP A 567 33.85 -27.77 20.00
C ASP A 567 32.50 -28.50 20.17
N GLU A 568 31.91 -28.45 21.36
CA GLU A 568 30.58 -28.98 21.69
C GLU A 568 29.45 -28.01 21.34
N GLY A 569 29.76 -26.82 20.78
CA GLY A 569 28.80 -25.79 20.43
C GLY A 569 28.25 -24.96 21.59
N ARG A 570 28.89 -25.06 22.78
CA ARG A 570 28.55 -24.22 23.94
C ARG A 570 29.22 -22.85 23.80
N ILE A 571 28.49 -21.83 24.26
CA ILE A 571 29.00 -20.46 24.30
C ILE A 571 29.68 -20.25 25.64
N ILE A 572 30.93 -19.77 25.60
CA ILE A 572 31.67 -19.30 26.79
C ILE A 572 31.82 -17.78 26.60
N THR A 573 31.48 -17.03 27.62
CA THR A 573 31.62 -15.58 27.67
C THR A 573 32.59 -15.19 28.77
N ASP A 574 33.43 -14.20 28.48
CA ASP A 574 34.29 -13.58 29.46
C ASP A 574 33.90 -12.09 29.58
N PRO A 575 33.26 -11.70 30.70
CA PRO A 575 32.81 -10.31 30.86
C PRO A 575 33.92 -9.34 31.22
N ASP A 576 35.11 -9.84 31.56
CA ASP A 576 36.29 -9.04 31.94
C ASP A 576 37.30 -8.91 30.76
N ALA A 577 37.00 -9.52 29.60
CA ALA A 577 37.88 -9.50 28.43
C ALA A 577 37.72 -8.22 27.57
#